data_2465ae6974351393a3db72193910961f
#
_entry.id   2465ae6974351393a3db72193910961f
#
_cell.length_a   1.000
_cell.length_b   1.000
_cell.length_c   1.000
_cell.angle_alpha   90.00
_cell.angle_beta   90.00
_cell.angle_gamma   90.00
#
_symmetry.space_group_name_H-M   'P 1'
#
loop_
_entity.id
_entity.type
_entity.pdbx_description
1 polymer ?
#
loop_
_entity_poly.entity_id
_entity_poly.type
_entity_poly.pdbx_seq_one_letter_code
_entity_poly.pdbx_strand_id
1 'polypeptide(L)'
;MEVLEYKGEDFKAVFVNENFKIGLLRYSERFSSLCCFERHFFTDEAFALLSGKATFYIKNGEEITEYKMDQNKVYVALKNEWHHIVVSPDATVVVFENADTSKENTEKITL
;
A
#
# COMPACT_ATOMS: atom_id res chain seq x y z
N MET A 1 -7.38 17.43 17.63
CA MET A 1 -6.46 16.29 17.35
C MET A 1 -7.31 15.06 17.13
N GLU A 2 -7.00 14.29 16.12
CA GLU A 2 -7.73 13.05 15.81
C GLU A 2 -6.84 11.84 16.05
N VAL A 3 -7.44 10.77 16.57
CA VAL A 3 -6.79 9.47 16.71
C VAL A 3 -7.59 8.49 15.86
N LEU A 4 -6.95 7.91 14.87
CA LEU A 4 -7.62 7.14 13.83
C LEU A 4 -7.32 5.65 13.99
N GLU A 5 -8.35 4.84 13.78
CA GLU A 5 -8.25 3.40 13.96
C GLU A 5 -9.11 2.70 12.91
N TYR A 6 -8.64 1.55 12.45
CA TYR A 6 -9.41 0.68 11.57
C TYR A 6 -9.09 -0.78 11.90
N LYS A 7 -10.12 -1.55 12.21
CA LYS A 7 -10.00 -2.97 12.54
C LYS A 7 -10.68 -3.89 11.53
N GLY A 8 -11.15 -3.32 10.42
CA GLY A 8 -11.78 -4.08 9.35
C GLY A 8 -10.78 -4.76 8.44
N GLU A 9 -11.27 -5.21 7.29
CA GLU A 9 -10.46 -5.88 6.28
C GLU A 9 -10.09 -4.92 5.15
N ASP A 10 -9.04 -5.30 4.42
CA ASP A 10 -8.63 -4.67 3.18
C ASP A 10 -8.01 -3.30 3.44
N PHE A 11 -8.64 -2.23 2.98
CA PHE A 11 -8.10 -0.89 3.06
C PHE A 11 -9.19 0.13 3.37
N LYS A 12 -8.87 1.09 4.20
CA LYS A 12 -9.75 2.22 4.43
C LYS A 12 -8.95 3.51 4.52
N ALA A 13 -9.36 4.52 3.76
CA ALA A 13 -8.85 5.88 3.93
C ALA A 13 -9.46 6.44 5.21
N VAL A 14 -8.67 6.51 6.27
CA VAL A 14 -9.15 6.93 7.59
C VAL A 14 -9.07 8.44 7.78
N PHE A 15 -8.29 9.14 6.95
CA PHE A 15 -8.19 10.58 6.96
C PHE A 15 -7.95 11.09 5.54
N VAL A 16 -8.72 12.10 5.14
CA VAL A 16 -8.55 12.73 3.82
C VAL A 16 -8.71 14.23 3.99
N ASN A 17 -7.80 14.99 3.42
CA ASN A 17 -7.95 16.44 3.24
C ASN A 17 -7.68 16.77 1.77
N GLU A 18 -7.56 18.05 1.43
CA GLU A 18 -7.37 18.47 0.05
C GLU A 18 -5.99 18.11 -0.54
N ASN A 19 -5.02 17.76 0.28
CA ASN A 19 -3.65 17.51 -0.15
C ASN A 19 -3.25 16.03 -0.11
N PHE A 20 -3.66 15.31 0.93
CA PHE A 20 -3.25 13.92 1.12
C PHE A 20 -4.34 13.08 1.76
N LYS A 21 -4.15 11.78 1.68
CA LYS A 21 -4.95 10.83 2.46
C LYS A 21 -4.06 9.81 3.14
N ILE A 22 -4.52 9.37 4.30
CA ILE A 22 -3.89 8.34 5.10
C ILE A 22 -4.84 7.15 5.14
N GLY A 23 -4.33 5.99 4.79
CA GLY A 23 -5.08 4.74 4.84
C GLY A 23 -4.50 3.77 5.85
N LEU A 24 -5.33 2.85 6.30
CA LEU A 24 -4.89 1.68 7.04
C LEU A 24 -5.23 0.45 6.19
N LEU A 25 -4.19 -0.33 5.90
CA LEU A 25 -4.27 -1.53 5.09
C LEU A 25 -4.13 -2.73 6.00
N ARG A 26 -5.06 -3.66 5.86
CA ARG A 26 -5.10 -4.88 6.65
C ARG A 26 -5.32 -6.08 5.76
N TYR A 27 -5.23 -7.26 6.34
CA TYR A 27 -5.36 -8.51 5.62
C TYR A 27 -6.70 -8.62 4.88
N SER A 28 -6.62 -9.06 3.65
CA SER A 28 -7.74 -9.49 2.83
C SER A 28 -7.21 -10.44 1.77
N GLU A 29 -8.10 -11.03 0.99
CA GLU A 29 -7.69 -11.97 -0.06
C GLU A 29 -6.68 -11.35 -1.02
N ARG A 30 -6.91 -10.12 -1.48
CA ARG A 30 -6.00 -9.47 -2.44
C ARG A 30 -4.62 -9.13 -1.86
N PHE A 31 -4.49 -9.09 -0.55
CA PHE A 31 -3.22 -8.84 0.13
C PHE A 31 -2.62 -10.11 0.75
N SER A 32 -3.19 -11.27 0.43
CA SER A 32 -2.72 -12.56 0.96
C SER A 32 -1.67 -13.22 0.09
N SER A 33 -1.50 -12.77 -1.16
CA SER A 33 -0.55 -13.34 -2.10
C SER A 33 -0.14 -12.30 -3.14
N LEU A 34 0.94 -12.58 -3.85
CA LEU A 34 1.37 -11.75 -4.97
C LEU A 34 0.51 -12.08 -6.20
N CYS A 35 -0.65 -11.44 -6.29
CA CYS A 35 -1.65 -11.68 -7.34
C CYS A 35 -1.58 -10.69 -8.50
N CYS A 36 -1.02 -9.52 -8.27
CA CYS A 36 -1.11 -8.42 -9.21
C CYS A 36 -0.11 -7.33 -8.84
N PHE A 37 0.02 -6.35 -9.72
CA PHE A 37 0.74 -5.12 -9.45
C PHE A 37 -0.13 -3.93 -9.81
N GLU A 38 0.02 -2.84 -9.06
CA GLU A 38 -0.61 -1.55 -9.34
C GLU A 38 0.46 -0.49 -9.51
N ARG A 39 0.14 0.56 -10.28
CA ARG A 39 0.95 1.78 -10.32
C ARG A 39 0.04 2.99 -10.37
N HIS A 40 0.49 4.07 -9.77
CA HIS A 40 -0.23 5.33 -9.73
C HIS A 40 0.50 6.37 -10.57
N PHE A 41 -0.26 7.16 -11.34
CA PHE A 41 0.32 8.10 -12.29
C PHE A 41 0.67 9.45 -11.67
N PHE A 42 -0.02 9.83 -10.60
CA PHE A 42 0.07 11.19 -10.04
C PHE A 42 0.59 11.26 -8.60
N THR A 43 0.88 10.14 -7.99
CA THR A 43 1.31 10.11 -6.59
C THR A 43 2.44 9.12 -6.37
N ASP A 44 3.35 9.48 -5.45
CA ASP A 44 4.13 8.49 -4.73
C ASP A 44 3.23 7.92 -3.64
N GLU A 45 3.48 6.70 -3.23
CA GLU A 45 2.71 6.04 -2.18
C GLU A 45 3.64 5.46 -1.13
N ALA A 46 3.49 5.91 0.11
CA ALA A 46 4.37 5.49 1.21
C ALA A 46 3.66 4.47 2.11
N PHE A 47 4.42 3.48 2.57
CA PHE A 47 3.94 2.38 3.40
C PHE A 47 4.83 2.22 4.63
N ALA A 48 4.20 2.08 5.79
CA ALA A 48 4.91 1.78 7.03
C ALA A 48 4.16 0.69 7.80
N LEU A 49 4.90 -0.35 8.20
CA LEU A 49 4.35 -1.49 8.93
C LEU A 49 4.19 -1.12 10.41
N LEU A 50 2.97 -1.19 10.94
CA LEU A 50 2.70 -0.95 12.36
C LEU A 50 2.77 -2.23 13.17
N SER A 51 2.23 -3.33 12.64
CA SER A 51 2.17 -4.62 13.35
C SER A 51 2.11 -5.76 12.35
N GLY A 52 2.40 -6.96 12.83
CA GLY A 52 2.40 -8.15 11.99
C GLY A 52 3.61 -8.21 11.07
N LYS A 53 3.42 -8.86 9.93
CA LYS A 53 4.46 -9.04 8.91
C LYS A 53 3.93 -8.62 7.55
N ALA A 54 4.80 -8.05 6.73
CA ALA A 54 4.46 -7.69 5.37
C ALA A 54 5.67 -7.79 4.46
N THR A 55 5.41 -8.07 3.19
CA THR A 55 6.41 -8.10 2.13
C THR A 55 5.98 -7.15 1.03
N PHE A 56 6.86 -6.26 0.65
CA PHE A 56 6.63 -5.26 -0.39
C PHE A 56 7.33 -5.69 -1.67
N TYR A 57 6.63 -5.61 -2.78
CA TYR A 57 7.15 -6.05 -4.09
C TYR A 57 7.18 -4.86 -5.05
N ILE A 58 8.31 -4.74 -5.76
CA ILE A 58 8.47 -3.78 -6.86
C ILE A 58 8.79 -4.59 -8.12
N LYS A 59 8.07 -4.28 -9.20
CA LYS A 59 8.32 -4.89 -10.51
C LYS A 59 8.93 -3.84 -11.44
N ASN A 60 10.09 -4.18 -11.99
CA ASN A 60 10.79 -3.33 -12.95
C ASN A 60 11.10 -4.16 -14.19
N GLY A 61 10.31 -3.95 -15.25
CA GLY A 61 10.33 -4.84 -16.39
C GLY A 61 9.83 -6.23 -15.99
N GLU A 62 10.64 -7.26 -16.19
CA GLU A 62 10.31 -8.62 -15.77
C GLU A 62 10.90 -8.98 -14.41
N GLU A 63 11.73 -8.11 -13.86
CA GLU A 63 12.37 -8.33 -12.58
C GLU A 63 11.46 -7.91 -11.43
N ILE A 64 11.29 -8.80 -10.46
CA ILE A 64 10.51 -8.54 -9.25
C ILE A 64 11.46 -8.57 -8.06
N THR A 65 11.49 -7.46 -7.31
CA THR A 65 12.29 -7.35 -6.10
C THR A 65 11.39 -7.43 -4.89
N GLU A 66 11.79 -8.24 -3.92
CA GLU A 66 11.05 -8.50 -2.70
C GLU A 66 11.72 -7.79 -1.53
N TYR A 67 10.93 -7.09 -0.74
CA TYR A 67 11.40 -6.40 0.46
C TYR A 67 10.57 -6.87 1.66
N LYS A 68 11.18 -7.60 2.57
CA LYS A 68 10.51 -7.92 3.85
C LYS A 68 10.50 -6.66 4.68
N MET A 69 9.30 -6.17 5.00
CA MET A 69 9.16 -4.87 5.66
C MET A 69 9.63 -4.92 7.11
N ASP A 70 10.37 -3.88 7.46
CA ASP A 70 10.84 -3.61 8.82
C ASP A 70 9.98 -2.49 9.40
N GLN A 71 9.59 -2.62 10.68
CA GLN A 71 8.75 -1.63 11.36
C GLN A 71 9.40 -0.25 11.51
N ASN A 72 10.70 -0.17 11.38
CA ASN A 72 11.45 1.09 11.54
C ASN A 72 11.77 1.78 10.21
N LYS A 73 11.16 1.31 9.11
CA LYS A 73 11.43 1.85 7.76
C LYS A 73 10.14 2.25 7.07
N VAL A 74 10.27 3.21 6.17
CA VAL A 74 9.19 3.60 5.26
C VAL A 74 9.57 3.14 3.86
N TYR A 75 8.61 2.52 3.18
CA TYR A 75 8.79 1.98 1.82
C TYR A 75 7.93 2.82 0.88
N VAL A 76 8.55 3.41 -0.13
CA VAL A 76 7.85 4.32 -1.04
C VAL A 76 7.86 3.75 -2.45
N ALA A 77 6.66 3.49 -2.96
CA ALA A 77 6.46 3.24 -4.38
C ALA A 77 6.39 4.60 -5.07
N LEU A 78 7.35 4.89 -5.93
CA LEU A 78 7.38 6.14 -6.67
C LEU A 78 6.33 6.14 -7.78
N LYS A 79 5.98 7.32 -8.28
CA LYS A 79 5.06 7.45 -9.42
C LYS A 79 5.45 6.47 -10.52
N ASN A 80 4.45 5.79 -11.05
CA ASN A 80 4.58 4.83 -12.14
C ASN A 80 5.33 3.53 -11.81
N GLU A 81 5.81 3.34 -10.58
CA GLU A 81 6.40 2.07 -10.19
C GLU A 81 5.32 1.01 -9.95
N TRP A 82 5.49 -0.14 -10.58
CA TRP A 82 4.63 -1.29 -10.32
C TRP A 82 4.94 -1.86 -8.95
N HIS A 83 3.95 -1.95 -8.09
CA HIS A 83 4.12 -2.42 -6.71
C HIS A 83 2.94 -3.27 -6.24
N HIS A 84 3.19 -4.07 -5.22
CA HIS A 84 2.19 -4.82 -4.48
C HIS A 84 2.69 -5.07 -3.06
N ILE A 85 1.78 -5.31 -2.15
CA ILE A 85 2.10 -5.65 -0.77
C ILE A 85 1.33 -6.91 -0.36
N VAL A 86 2.02 -7.81 0.33
CA VAL A 86 1.43 -9.01 0.92
C VAL A 86 1.58 -8.92 2.43
N VAL A 87 0.50 -9.11 3.15
CA VAL A 87 0.49 -8.91 4.60
C VAL A 87 -0.01 -10.16 5.34
N SER A 88 0.47 -10.34 6.58
CA SER A 88 -0.01 -11.40 7.45
C SER A 88 -1.42 -11.08 7.97
N PRO A 89 -2.17 -12.10 8.46
CA PRO A 89 -3.53 -11.87 8.96
C PRO A 89 -3.64 -10.87 10.11
N ASP A 90 -2.57 -10.67 10.87
CA ASP A 90 -2.53 -9.75 12.00
C ASP A 90 -1.86 -8.41 11.67
N ALA A 91 -1.51 -8.18 10.41
CA ALA A 91 -0.78 -6.98 10.02
C ALA A 91 -1.66 -5.74 9.94
N THR A 92 -1.05 -4.61 10.24
CA THR A 92 -1.60 -3.27 9.96
C THR A 92 -0.49 -2.44 9.32
N VAL A 93 -0.81 -1.82 8.19
CA VAL A 93 0.13 -0.99 7.43
C VAL A 93 -0.49 0.39 7.23
N VAL A 94 0.28 1.43 7.54
CA VAL A 94 -0.12 2.81 7.22
C VAL A 94 0.24 3.10 5.78
N VAL A 95 -0.69 3.69 5.04
CA VAL A 95 -0.50 4.10 3.65
C VAL A 95 -0.72 5.60 3.56
N PHE A 96 0.18 6.29 2.88
CA PHE A 96 0.11 7.74 2.69
C PHE A 96 0.27 8.07 1.21
N GLU A 97 -0.66 8.86 0.66
CA GLU A 97 -0.66 9.22 -0.75
C GLU A 97 -1.40 10.53 -1.01
N ASN A 98 -1.35 11.04 -2.24
CA ASN A 98 -2.10 12.23 -2.63
C ASN A 98 -3.61 11.97 -2.50
N ALA A 99 -4.35 13.02 -2.16
CA ALA A 99 -5.79 12.93 -1.97
C ALA A 99 -6.55 12.51 -3.24
N ASP A 100 -6.02 12.82 -4.41
CA ASP A 100 -6.66 12.56 -5.70
C ASP A 100 -6.38 11.17 -6.28
N THR A 101 -5.70 10.29 -5.55
CA THR A 101 -5.47 8.92 -5.99
C THR A 101 -6.80 8.18 -6.12
N SER A 102 -7.06 7.63 -7.30
CA SER A 102 -8.30 6.96 -7.63
C SER A 102 -8.07 5.85 -8.66
N LYS A 103 -9.12 5.11 -8.98
CA LYS A 103 -9.08 4.08 -10.03
C LYS A 103 -8.77 4.67 -11.41
N GLU A 104 -9.16 5.91 -11.65
CA GLU A 104 -8.96 6.57 -12.95
C GLU A 104 -7.50 6.93 -13.21
N ASN A 105 -6.71 7.12 -12.15
CA ASN A 105 -5.28 7.41 -12.27
C ASN A 105 -4.39 6.28 -11.73
N THR A 106 -4.94 5.07 -11.69
CA THR A 106 -4.26 3.85 -11.25
C THR A 106 -4.38 2.79 -12.34
N GLU A 107 -3.29 2.11 -12.64
CA GLU A 107 -3.26 0.97 -13.56
C GLU A 107 -2.94 -0.31 -12.79
N LYS A 108 -3.56 -1.41 -13.20
CA LYS A 108 -3.37 -2.71 -12.56
C LYS A 108 -3.06 -3.77 -13.60
N ILE A 109 -2.10 -4.63 -13.29
CA ILE A 109 -1.85 -5.85 -14.06
C ILE A 109 -2.02 -7.06 -13.15
N THR A 110 -2.72 -8.07 -13.65
CA THR A 110 -2.93 -9.32 -12.93
C THR A 110 -1.91 -10.35 -13.38
N LEU A 111 -1.36 -11.07 -12.42
CA LEU A 111 -0.39 -12.14 -12.70
C LEU A 111 -1.08 -13.46 -13.00
#